data_b1b12e587feffadd4b1a2b9e0438d9ab
#
_entry.id   b1b12e587feffadd4b1a2b9e0438d9ab
#
_cell.length_a   1.000
_cell.length_b   1.000
_cell.length_c   1.000
_cell.angle_alpha   90.00
_cell.angle_beta   90.00
_cell.angle_gamma   90.00
#
_symmetry.space_group_name_H-M   'P 1'
#
loop_
_entity.id
_entity.type
_entity.pdbx_description
1 polymer ?
#
loop_
_entity_poly.entity_id
_entity_poly.type
_entity_poly.pdbx_seq_one_letter_code
_entity_poly.pdbx_strand_id
1 'polypeptide(L)'
;MRIAIVDDERPARSELRHQIQELLKEAEIVEGDSGAAALQIAGDGKYELFFLDINLGDISGTVLVNAIHNMQPQAKIIFVTAYSEYAVEAFELGVEDYVMKPFDQKRIQKVLDRCKVDGKEENAQHADSQSQGKQAPIRRLAINSDGRTIIENVEDIIYIETYNRGCKIYTTEGEYCENKSIGEYEKKLDPEQFFRILINLDKVREVFPWGSNSFSLRMRGYEEQILPIARDKTRMLKQHLMGT
;
A
#
# COMPACT_ATOMS: atom_id res chain seq x y z
N MET A 1 18.06 -6.44 -12.62
CA MET A 1 16.67 -6.63 -12.18
C MET A 1 15.93 -7.45 -13.22
N ARG A 2 15.37 -8.60 -12.82
CA ARG A 2 14.56 -9.45 -13.71
C ARG A 2 13.08 -9.22 -13.41
N ILE A 3 12.33 -8.89 -14.44
CA ILE A 3 10.92 -8.48 -14.35
C ILE A 3 10.08 -9.38 -15.28
N ALA A 4 8.98 -9.90 -14.77
CA ALA A 4 7.97 -10.58 -15.55
C ALA A 4 6.78 -9.65 -15.79
N ILE A 5 6.26 -9.60 -17.01
CA ILE A 5 5.02 -8.90 -17.36
C ILE A 5 4.05 -9.92 -17.91
N VAL A 6 2.90 -10.08 -17.27
CA VAL A 6 1.89 -11.06 -17.67
C VAL A 6 0.55 -10.36 -17.87
N ASP A 7 0.05 -10.39 -19.09
CA ASP A 7 -1.17 -9.71 -19.51
C ASP A 7 -1.64 -10.36 -20.82
N ASP A 8 -2.89 -10.72 -20.99
CA ASP A 8 -3.40 -11.34 -22.22
C ASP A 8 -3.51 -10.33 -23.37
N GLU A 9 -3.60 -9.05 -23.06
CA GLU A 9 -3.66 -7.95 -24.03
C GLU A 9 -2.26 -7.53 -24.49
N ARG A 10 -1.85 -7.93 -25.68
CA ARG A 10 -0.54 -7.57 -26.27
C ARG A 10 -0.25 -6.05 -26.26
N PRO A 11 -1.21 -5.15 -26.57
CA PRO A 11 -0.95 -3.71 -26.52
C PRO A 11 -0.57 -3.23 -25.12
N ALA A 12 -1.28 -3.69 -24.08
CA ALA A 12 -1.00 -3.33 -22.69
C ALA A 12 0.37 -3.84 -22.24
N ARG A 13 0.73 -5.10 -22.57
CA ARG A 13 2.07 -5.64 -22.32
C ARG A 13 3.16 -4.80 -22.97
N SER A 14 2.98 -4.47 -24.26
CA SER A 14 3.98 -3.69 -25.02
C SER A 14 4.18 -2.30 -24.46
N GLU A 15 3.11 -1.64 -24.06
CA GLU A 15 3.15 -0.31 -23.44
C GLU A 15 3.88 -0.35 -22.09
N LEU A 16 3.51 -1.30 -21.23
CA LEU A 16 4.14 -1.47 -19.92
C LEU A 16 5.63 -1.78 -20.06
N ARG A 17 5.97 -2.70 -20.96
CA ARG A 17 7.36 -3.03 -21.28
C ARG A 17 8.15 -1.80 -21.70
N HIS A 18 7.58 -1.01 -22.62
CA HIS A 18 8.24 0.20 -23.12
C HIS A 18 8.52 1.19 -21.99
N GLN A 19 7.52 1.49 -21.15
CA GLN A 19 7.68 2.40 -20.02
C GLN A 19 8.71 1.90 -19.01
N ILE A 20 8.69 0.61 -18.67
CA ILE A 20 9.68 0.02 -17.75
C ILE A 20 11.08 0.09 -18.36
N GLN A 21 11.25 -0.23 -19.65
CA GLN A 21 12.54 -0.21 -20.31
C GLN A 21 13.15 1.20 -20.40
N GLU A 22 12.32 2.23 -20.54
CA GLU A 22 12.78 3.63 -20.49
C GLU A 22 13.28 4.02 -19.09
N LEU A 23 12.62 3.54 -18.03
CA LEU A 23 12.94 3.83 -16.64
C LEU A 23 14.09 2.95 -16.11
N LEU A 24 14.21 1.73 -16.60
CA LEU A 24 15.19 0.72 -16.19
C LEU A 24 15.85 0.08 -17.42
N LYS A 25 16.80 0.78 -18.03
CA LYS A 25 17.46 0.36 -19.29
C LYS A 25 18.10 -1.01 -19.23
N GLU A 26 18.57 -1.43 -18.06
CA GLU A 26 19.26 -2.71 -17.83
C GLU A 26 18.32 -3.80 -17.28
N ALA A 27 17.00 -3.57 -17.23
CA ALA A 27 16.08 -4.58 -16.77
C ALA A 27 15.95 -5.71 -17.81
N GLU A 28 16.04 -6.94 -17.36
CA GLU A 28 15.70 -8.13 -18.15
C GLU A 28 14.20 -8.36 -18.01
N ILE A 29 13.44 -8.19 -19.10
CA ILE A 29 11.99 -8.29 -19.09
C ILE A 29 11.56 -9.52 -19.88
N VAL A 30 10.79 -10.40 -19.22
CA VAL A 30 10.13 -11.55 -19.82
C VAL A 30 8.63 -11.31 -19.86
N GLU A 31 7.99 -11.71 -20.95
CA GLU A 31 6.55 -11.51 -21.16
C GLU A 31 5.81 -12.85 -21.17
N GLY A 32 4.62 -12.87 -20.59
CA GLY A 32 3.65 -13.95 -20.64
C GLY A 32 2.28 -13.40 -21.05
N ASP A 33 1.48 -14.21 -21.73
CA ASP A 33 0.14 -13.83 -22.22
C ASP A 33 -0.99 -14.62 -21.57
N SER A 34 -0.70 -15.37 -20.52
CA SER A 34 -1.66 -16.24 -19.84
C SER A 34 -1.20 -16.57 -18.43
N GLY A 35 -2.10 -17.06 -17.59
CA GLY A 35 -1.76 -17.56 -16.27
C GLY A 35 -0.84 -18.78 -16.31
N ALA A 36 -1.00 -19.67 -17.30
CA ALA A 36 -0.10 -20.78 -17.52
C ALA A 36 1.33 -20.29 -17.83
N ALA A 37 1.47 -19.24 -18.65
CA ALA A 37 2.77 -18.63 -18.94
C ALA A 37 3.38 -17.98 -17.67
N ALA A 38 2.56 -17.36 -16.82
CA ALA A 38 3.02 -16.81 -15.54
C ALA A 38 3.64 -17.87 -14.64
N LEU A 39 2.99 -19.03 -14.50
CA LEU A 39 3.49 -20.17 -13.71
C LEU A 39 4.78 -20.75 -14.29
N GLN A 40 4.85 -20.87 -15.62
CA GLN A 40 6.07 -21.32 -16.29
C GLN A 40 7.23 -20.34 -16.03
N ILE A 41 7.02 -19.04 -16.22
CA ILE A 41 8.01 -18.00 -15.93
C ILE A 41 8.48 -18.10 -14.47
N ALA A 42 7.55 -18.25 -13.53
CA ALA A 42 7.89 -18.38 -12.11
C ALA A 42 8.69 -19.66 -11.81
N GLY A 43 8.51 -20.73 -12.59
CA GLY A 43 9.26 -21.97 -12.47
C GLY A 43 10.64 -21.96 -13.11
N ASP A 44 10.83 -21.17 -14.17
CA ASP A 44 12.04 -21.21 -15.01
C ASP A 44 13.17 -20.31 -14.50
N GLY A 45 12.91 -19.45 -13.50
CA GLY A 45 13.93 -18.57 -12.98
C GLY A 45 13.48 -17.72 -11.79
N LYS A 46 14.41 -16.93 -11.23
CA LYS A 46 14.11 -15.98 -10.17
C LYS A 46 13.80 -14.61 -10.76
N TYR A 47 12.71 -14.01 -10.31
CA TYR A 47 12.28 -12.68 -10.69
C TYR A 47 12.13 -11.82 -9.44
N GLU A 48 12.49 -10.56 -9.56
CA GLU A 48 12.35 -9.58 -8.47
C GLU A 48 10.97 -8.94 -8.49
N LEU A 49 10.38 -8.77 -9.70
CA LEU A 49 9.06 -8.17 -9.88
C LEU A 49 8.21 -8.96 -10.87
N PHE A 50 6.91 -9.09 -10.54
CA PHE A 50 5.86 -9.53 -11.46
C PHE A 50 4.84 -8.41 -11.63
N PHE A 51 4.67 -7.93 -12.85
CA PHE A 51 3.51 -7.14 -13.23
C PHE A 51 2.47 -8.10 -13.82
N LEU A 52 1.31 -8.19 -13.20
CA LEU A 52 0.33 -9.24 -13.45
C LEU A 52 -1.05 -8.62 -13.70
N ASP A 53 -1.68 -8.94 -14.83
CA ASP A 53 -3.11 -8.65 -14.97
C ASP A 53 -3.95 -9.66 -14.17
N ILE A 54 -5.09 -9.21 -13.68
CA ILE A 54 -6.03 -10.04 -12.95
C ILE A 54 -6.80 -10.96 -13.89
N ASN A 55 -7.19 -10.46 -15.06
CA ASN A 55 -7.94 -11.24 -16.03
C ASN A 55 -7.05 -11.73 -17.16
N LEU A 56 -6.59 -12.98 -17.07
CA LEU A 56 -5.73 -13.61 -18.07
C LEU A 56 -6.46 -14.65 -18.93
N GLY A 57 -7.78 -14.75 -18.78
CA GLY A 57 -8.61 -15.65 -19.57
C GLY A 57 -8.58 -17.11 -19.14
N ASP A 58 -7.46 -17.63 -18.68
CA ASP A 58 -7.28 -19.03 -18.22
C ASP A 58 -7.25 -19.17 -16.69
N ILE A 59 -6.41 -18.40 -16.03
CA ILE A 59 -6.27 -18.39 -14.56
C ILE A 59 -6.35 -16.95 -14.07
N SER A 60 -7.17 -16.71 -13.03
CA SER A 60 -7.21 -15.39 -12.40
C SER A 60 -5.87 -14.98 -11.79
N GLY A 61 -5.47 -13.74 -12.01
CA GLY A 61 -4.27 -13.16 -11.38
C GLY A 61 -4.29 -13.29 -9.86
N THR A 62 -5.45 -13.23 -9.22
CA THR A 62 -5.58 -13.38 -7.76
C THR A 62 -5.19 -14.79 -7.28
N VAL A 63 -5.49 -15.82 -8.07
CA VAL A 63 -5.04 -17.19 -7.79
C VAL A 63 -3.54 -17.33 -8.01
N LEU A 64 -3.01 -16.69 -9.05
CA LEU A 64 -1.59 -16.73 -9.39
C LEU A 64 -0.68 -16.11 -8.32
N VAL A 65 -1.13 -15.09 -7.61
CA VAL A 65 -0.36 -14.45 -6.52
C VAL A 65 0.12 -15.49 -5.52
N ASN A 66 -0.79 -16.31 -5.00
CA ASN A 66 -0.44 -17.35 -4.03
C ASN A 66 0.53 -18.40 -4.61
N ALA A 67 0.33 -18.79 -5.88
CA ALA A 67 1.19 -19.75 -6.54
C ALA A 67 2.61 -19.16 -6.73
N ILE A 68 2.71 -17.92 -7.20
CA ILE A 68 3.99 -17.24 -7.41
C ILE A 68 4.71 -17.02 -6.06
N HIS A 69 4.02 -16.58 -5.01
CA HIS A 69 4.61 -16.40 -3.68
C HIS A 69 5.13 -17.71 -3.09
N ASN A 70 4.43 -18.85 -3.33
CA ASN A 70 4.92 -20.16 -2.90
C ASN A 70 6.17 -20.62 -3.66
N MET A 71 6.31 -20.27 -4.94
CA MET A 71 7.46 -20.59 -5.76
C MET A 71 8.62 -19.63 -5.54
N GLN A 72 8.30 -18.34 -5.34
CA GLN A 72 9.25 -17.23 -5.20
C GLN A 72 8.82 -16.28 -4.08
N PRO A 73 9.07 -16.59 -2.80
CA PRO A 73 8.61 -15.80 -1.66
C PRO A 73 9.13 -14.36 -1.61
N GLN A 74 10.26 -14.09 -2.29
CA GLN A 74 10.89 -12.76 -2.33
C GLN A 74 10.46 -11.94 -3.55
N ALA A 75 9.70 -12.51 -4.47
CA ALA A 75 9.22 -11.78 -5.64
C ALA A 75 8.09 -10.82 -5.23
N LYS A 76 8.22 -9.57 -5.65
CA LYS A 76 7.17 -8.58 -5.46
C LYS A 76 6.18 -8.66 -6.61
N ILE A 77 4.89 -8.61 -6.30
CA ILE A 77 3.82 -8.71 -7.30
C ILE A 77 3.08 -7.37 -7.35
N ILE A 78 2.88 -6.85 -8.54
CA ILE A 78 2.15 -5.64 -8.84
C ILE A 78 1.00 -5.99 -9.77
N PHE A 79 -0.24 -5.71 -9.40
CA PHE A 79 -1.34 -5.82 -10.34
C PHE A 79 -1.40 -4.62 -11.29
N VAL A 80 -1.61 -4.90 -12.58
CA VAL A 80 -1.83 -3.88 -13.63
C VAL A 80 -3.09 -4.27 -14.40
N THR A 81 -4.21 -3.64 -14.09
CA THR A 81 -5.51 -4.10 -14.58
C THR A 81 -6.51 -2.96 -14.83
N ALA A 82 -7.54 -3.22 -15.63
CA ALA A 82 -8.66 -2.30 -15.85
C ALA A 82 -9.75 -2.39 -14.75
N TYR A 83 -9.68 -3.39 -13.88
CA TYR A 83 -10.72 -3.69 -12.89
C TYR A 83 -10.39 -3.04 -11.54
N SER A 84 -11.24 -2.15 -11.02
CA SER A 84 -11.06 -1.50 -9.72
C SER A 84 -11.58 -2.34 -8.55
N GLU A 85 -12.51 -3.24 -8.79
CA GLU A 85 -13.19 -4.04 -7.78
C GLU A 85 -12.30 -5.04 -7.06
N TYR A 86 -11.20 -5.47 -7.69
CA TYR A 86 -10.25 -6.42 -7.08
C TYR A 86 -9.18 -5.76 -6.21
N ALA A 87 -9.20 -4.43 -6.08
CA ALA A 87 -8.20 -3.72 -5.31
C ALA A 87 -8.16 -4.15 -3.84
N VAL A 88 -9.31 -4.46 -3.24
CA VAL A 88 -9.41 -4.94 -1.84
C VAL A 88 -8.83 -6.35 -1.73
N GLU A 89 -9.20 -7.26 -2.64
CA GLU A 89 -8.71 -8.64 -2.67
C GLU A 89 -7.19 -8.69 -2.93
N ALA A 90 -6.71 -7.88 -3.86
CA ALA A 90 -5.27 -7.72 -4.13
C ALA A 90 -4.48 -7.39 -2.87
N PHE A 91 -5.07 -6.54 -2.05
CA PHE A 91 -4.51 -6.12 -0.78
C PHE A 91 -4.42 -7.27 0.24
N GLU A 92 -5.49 -8.06 0.35
CA GLU A 92 -5.52 -9.23 1.24
C GLU A 92 -4.51 -10.31 0.80
N LEU A 93 -4.20 -10.36 -0.49
CA LEU A 93 -3.21 -11.26 -1.08
C LEU A 93 -1.76 -10.80 -0.89
N GLY A 94 -1.53 -9.60 -0.35
CA GLY A 94 -0.20 -9.07 -0.07
C GLY A 94 0.58 -8.64 -1.32
N VAL A 95 -0.11 -8.20 -2.39
CA VAL A 95 0.60 -7.63 -3.55
C VAL A 95 1.23 -6.28 -3.21
N GLU A 96 2.37 -5.99 -3.79
CA GLU A 96 3.17 -4.78 -3.51
C GLU A 96 2.48 -3.50 -3.99
N ASP A 97 1.84 -3.53 -5.16
CA ASP A 97 1.13 -2.38 -5.74
C ASP A 97 -0.04 -2.78 -6.63
N TYR A 98 -0.94 -1.82 -6.89
CA TYR A 98 -2.09 -1.95 -7.75
C TYR A 98 -2.14 -0.76 -8.73
N VAL A 99 -2.01 -1.02 -10.01
CA VAL A 99 -1.97 -0.01 -11.07
C VAL A 99 -3.20 -0.16 -11.95
N MET A 100 -3.98 0.91 -12.05
CA MET A 100 -5.16 0.94 -12.93
C MET A 100 -4.75 1.26 -14.36
N LYS A 101 -5.30 0.51 -15.33
CA LYS A 101 -5.28 0.87 -16.76
C LYS A 101 -6.34 1.95 -17.04
N PRO A 102 -6.04 3.00 -17.84
CA PRO A 102 -4.74 3.34 -18.41
C PRO A 102 -3.78 3.93 -17.36
N PHE A 103 -2.51 3.64 -17.47
CA PHE A 103 -1.46 4.12 -16.59
C PHE A 103 -0.48 5.05 -17.35
N ASP A 104 0.16 5.93 -16.59
CA ASP A 104 1.21 6.79 -17.11
C ASP A 104 2.60 6.39 -16.58
N GLN A 105 3.64 6.92 -17.21
CA GLN A 105 5.02 6.63 -16.85
C GLN A 105 5.34 7.06 -15.40
N LYS A 106 4.71 8.14 -14.92
CA LYS A 106 4.93 8.62 -13.54
C LYS A 106 4.42 7.60 -12.50
N ARG A 107 3.29 6.95 -12.82
CA ARG A 107 2.74 5.90 -11.95
C ARG A 107 3.66 4.68 -11.91
N ILE A 108 4.16 4.25 -13.06
CA ILE A 108 5.12 3.14 -13.14
C ILE A 108 6.44 3.49 -12.43
N GLN A 109 6.94 4.73 -12.59
CA GLN A 109 8.13 5.19 -11.86
C GLN A 109 7.94 5.08 -10.35
N LYS A 110 6.82 5.57 -9.81
CA LYS A 110 6.51 5.48 -8.36
C LYS A 110 6.52 4.02 -7.85
N VAL A 111 5.95 3.10 -8.62
CA VAL A 111 5.94 1.67 -8.31
C VAL A 111 7.36 1.11 -8.25
N LEU A 112 8.15 1.39 -9.29
CA LEU A 112 9.52 0.90 -9.38
C LEU A 112 10.42 1.48 -8.27
N ASP A 113 10.24 2.73 -7.91
CA ASP A 113 11.03 3.38 -6.86
C ASP A 113 10.75 2.76 -5.48
N ARG A 114 9.49 2.45 -5.17
CA ARG A 114 9.12 1.70 -3.95
C ARG A 114 9.78 0.33 -3.91
N CYS A 115 9.69 -0.41 -5.00
CA CYS A 115 10.29 -1.74 -5.07
C CYS A 115 11.82 -1.74 -4.87
N LYS A 116 12.51 -0.62 -5.16
CA LYS A 116 13.97 -0.48 -4.96
C LYS A 116 14.35 -0.15 -3.53
N VAL A 117 13.54 0.63 -2.81
CA VAL A 117 13.84 1.08 -1.44
C VAL A 117 13.88 -0.10 -0.49
N ASP A 118 12.93 -1.01 -0.58
CA ASP A 118 12.86 -2.20 0.28
C ASP A 118 14.03 -3.19 0.05
N GLY A 119 14.73 -3.11 -1.08
CA GLY A 119 15.90 -3.95 -1.38
C GLY A 119 17.20 -3.55 -0.67
N LYS A 120 17.24 -2.44 0.09
CA LYS A 120 18.44 -1.97 0.77
C LYS A 120 18.47 -2.20 2.28
N GLU A 121 17.38 -2.63 2.91
CA GLU A 121 17.31 -2.81 4.37
C GLU A 121 17.22 -4.26 4.86
N GLU A 122 17.24 -5.27 4.01
CA GLU A 122 17.22 -6.67 4.46
C GLU A 122 18.60 -7.35 4.44
N ASN A 123 19.49 -6.89 5.34
CA ASN A 123 20.60 -7.69 5.86
C ASN A 123 20.62 -7.65 7.38
N ALA A 124 19.60 -8.20 8.03
CA ALA A 124 19.69 -8.71 9.41
C ALA A 124 18.43 -9.54 9.78
N GLN A 125 18.65 -10.84 9.91
CA GLN A 125 17.90 -11.73 10.80
C GLN A 125 16.48 -12.16 10.41
N HIS A 126 16.38 -13.20 9.60
CA HIS A 126 15.33 -14.20 9.79
C HIS A 126 15.94 -15.54 10.15
N ALA A 127 16.08 -15.73 11.45
CA ALA A 127 16.19 -17.04 12.05
C ALA A 127 14.97 -17.26 12.95
N ASP A 128 14.23 -18.34 12.65
CA ASP A 128 13.27 -19.03 13.51
C ASP A 128 12.52 -18.23 14.59
N SER A 129 11.21 -18.09 14.40
CA SER A 129 10.27 -18.24 15.52
C SER A 129 8.86 -18.51 15.00
N GLN A 130 8.41 -19.74 15.16
CA GLN A 130 7.00 -20.06 15.30
C GLN A 130 6.43 -19.27 16.48
N SER A 131 5.58 -18.28 16.24
CA SER A 131 4.63 -17.78 17.24
C SER A 131 3.48 -17.05 16.58
N GLN A 132 2.31 -17.60 16.77
CA GLN A 132 0.94 -17.07 16.79
C GLN A 132 0.74 -15.58 16.47
N GLY A 133 0.05 -15.29 15.34
CA GLY A 133 -1.02 -14.31 15.28
C GLY A 133 -0.67 -12.84 15.48
N LYS A 134 0.34 -12.28 14.77
CA LYS A 134 0.35 -10.86 14.43
C LYS A 134 0.31 -10.76 12.90
N GLN A 135 -0.80 -10.24 12.38
CA GLN A 135 -0.90 -9.87 10.97
C GLN A 135 0.20 -8.87 10.66
N ALA A 136 0.90 -9.07 9.55
CA ALA A 136 1.86 -8.08 9.06
C ALA A 136 1.18 -6.70 8.93
N PRO A 137 1.87 -5.59 9.26
CA PRO A 137 1.27 -4.27 9.20
C PRO A 137 0.79 -3.98 7.78
N ILE A 138 -0.48 -3.56 7.67
CA ILE A 138 -1.08 -3.18 6.39
C ILE A 138 -0.36 -1.94 5.86
N ARG A 139 0.23 -2.03 4.67
CA ARG A 139 0.95 -0.91 4.04
C ARG A 139 0.04 0.01 3.22
N ARG A 140 -1.16 -0.46 2.86
CA ARG A 140 -2.12 0.28 2.03
C ARG A 140 -3.54 0.15 2.54
N LEU A 141 -4.32 1.18 2.30
CA LEU A 141 -5.72 1.26 2.68
C LEU A 141 -6.60 1.49 1.45
N ALA A 142 -7.60 0.63 1.27
CA ALA A 142 -8.64 0.84 0.27
C ALA A 142 -9.75 1.69 0.88
N ILE A 143 -10.02 2.84 0.27
CA ILE A 143 -11.03 3.83 0.66
C ILE A 143 -12.09 3.89 -0.43
N ASN A 144 -13.36 3.63 -0.07
CA ASN A 144 -14.48 3.76 -1.00
C ASN A 144 -15.11 5.15 -0.85
N SER A 145 -14.83 6.04 -1.77
CA SER A 145 -15.37 7.41 -1.79
C SER A 145 -15.98 7.72 -3.15
N ASP A 146 -17.19 8.29 -3.14
CA ASP A 146 -17.91 8.74 -4.33
C ASP A 146 -18.05 7.67 -5.44
N GLY A 147 -18.30 6.41 -5.03
CA GLY A 147 -18.45 5.28 -5.95
C GLY A 147 -17.14 4.81 -6.61
N ARG A 148 -15.99 5.25 -6.08
CA ARG A 148 -14.66 4.84 -6.52
C ARG A 148 -13.91 4.21 -5.35
N THR A 149 -13.08 3.21 -5.64
CA THR A 149 -12.13 2.68 -4.67
C THR A 149 -10.78 3.35 -4.91
N ILE A 150 -10.30 4.06 -3.90
CA ILE A 150 -9.03 4.75 -3.89
C ILE A 150 -8.07 3.95 -3.03
N ILE A 151 -6.88 3.69 -3.52
CA ILE A 151 -5.84 2.96 -2.79
C ILE A 151 -4.78 3.95 -2.32
N GLU A 152 -4.75 4.17 -1.02
CA GLU A 152 -3.78 5.04 -0.37
C GLU A 152 -2.76 4.23 0.41
N ASN A 153 -1.51 4.69 0.43
CA ASN A 153 -0.55 4.09 1.36
C ASN A 153 -0.85 4.56 2.78
N VAL A 154 -0.68 3.67 3.72
CA VAL A 154 -0.89 3.97 5.14
C VAL A 154 0.04 5.09 5.60
N GLU A 155 1.26 5.17 5.06
CA GLU A 155 2.21 6.25 5.33
C GLU A 155 1.76 7.63 4.82
N ASP A 156 0.90 7.68 3.79
CA ASP A 156 0.36 8.92 3.24
C ASP A 156 -0.88 9.41 4.02
N ILE A 157 -1.47 8.56 4.87
CA ILE A 157 -2.57 8.94 5.74
C ILE A 157 -2.05 9.86 6.85
N ILE A 158 -2.65 11.04 6.95
CA ILE A 158 -2.31 12.03 7.97
C ILE A 158 -3.12 11.79 9.24
N TYR A 159 -4.44 11.71 9.09
CA TYR A 159 -5.36 11.31 10.15
C TYR A 159 -6.72 10.90 9.60
N ILE A 160 -7.51 10.22 10.42
CA ILE A 160 -8.89 9.82 10.12
C ILE A 160 -9.79 10.31 11.25
N GLU A 161 -10.87 10.97 10.93
CA GLU A 161 -11.87 11.42 11.89
C GLU A 161 -13.26 10.88 11.57
N THR A 162 -14.13 10.85 12.57
CA THR A 162 -15.54 10.53 12.36
C THR A 162 -16.21 11.73 11.68
N TYR A 163 -16.90 11.45 10.57
CA TYR A 163 -17.59 12.47 9.80
C TYR A 163 -18.97 11.95 9.35
N ASN A 164 -20.02 12.66 9.70
CA ASN A 164 -21.40 12.22 9.46
C ASN A 164 -21.68 10.81 10.02
N ARG A 165 -22.01 9.85 9.14
CA ARG A 165 -22.26 8.43 9.48
C ARG A 165 -21.07 7.51 9.17
N GLY A 166 -19.91 8.08 8.83
CA GLY A 166 -18.73 7.35 8.44
C GLY A 166 -17.45 8.03 8.93
N CYS A 167 -16.41 7.97 8.11
CA CYS A 167 -15.13 8.60 8.37
C CYS A 167 -14.71 9.53 7.23
N LYS A 168 -13.94 10.55 7.57
CA LYS A 168 -13.18 11.36 6.64
C LYS A 168 -11.69 11.07 6.83
N ILE A 169 -11.04 10.71 5.75
CA ILE A 169 -9.63 10.31 5.69
C ILE A 169 -8.86 11.43 5.02
N TYR A 170 -7.85 11.94 5.71
CA TYR A 170 -6.96 12.99 5.23
C TYR A 170 -5.63 12.39 4.86
N THR A 171 -5.20 12.60 3.64
CA THR A 171 -3.95 12.07 3.08
C THR A 171 -3.11 13.18 2.48
N THR A 172 -1.88 12.88 2.10
CA THR A 172 -1.02 13.81 1.38
C THR A 172 -1.50 14.13 -0.03
N GLU A 173 -2.38 13.28 -0.60
CA GLU A 173 -2.91 13.41 -1.97
C GLU A 173 -4.32 14.04 -1.99
N GLY A 174 -5.05 14.04 -0.86
CA GLY A 174 -6.40 14.60 -0.78
C GLY A 174 -7.22 14.14 0.41
N GLU A 175 -8.52 14.42 0.36
CA GLU A 175 -9.49 14.10 1.41
C GLU A 175 -10.56 13.18 0.84
N TYR A 176 -10.90 12.12 1.58
CA TYR A 176 -11.85 11.11 1.15
C TYR A 176 -12.90 10.85 2.24
N CYS A 177 -14.14 10.64 1.84
CA CYS A 177 -15.22 10.26 2.75
C CYS A 177 -15.68 8.83 2.48
N GLU A 178 -15.72 8.01 3.52
CA GLU A 178 -16.18 6.63 3.42
C GLU A 178 -17.23 6.31 4.50
N ASN A 179 -18.25 5.52 4.15
CA ASN A 179 -19.28 5.08 5.07
C ASN A 179 -18.84 3.83 5.85
N LYS A 180 -17.72 3.94 6.55
CA LYS A 180 -17.19 2.95 7.49
C LYS A 180 -17.00 3.57 8.85
N SER A 181 -17.13 2.77 9.91
CA SER A 181 -16.85 3.22 11.27
C SER A 181 -15.35 3.36 11.52
N ILE A 182 -14.96 4.30 12.39
CA ILE A 182 -13.55 4.46 12.78
C ILE A 182 -12.95 3.20 13.40
N GLY A 183 -13.77 2.40 14.10
CA GLY A 183 -13.34 1.13 14.68
C GLY A 183 -12.98 0.04 13.65
N GLU A 184 -13.41 0.18 12.40
CA GLU A 184 -12.96 -0.71 11.32
C GLU A 184 -11.54 -0.37 10.87
N TYR A 185 -11.19 0.91 10.91
CA TYR A 185 -9.82 1.39 10.66
C TYR A 185 -8.87 1.04 11.81
N GLU A 186 -9.34 1.18 13.08
CA GLU A 186 -8.56 0.81 14.26
C GLU A 186 -8.13 -0.67 14.26
N LYS A 187 -8.93 -1.55 13.67
CA LYS A 187 -8.60 -2.99 13.54
C LYS A 187 -7.56 -3.27 12.47
N LYS A 188 -7.43 -2.37 11.48
CA LYS A 188 -6.58 -2.56 10.30
C LYS A 188 -5.25 -1.83 10.41
N LEU A 189 -5.24 -0.67 11.05
CA LEU A 189 -4.06 0.16 11.16
C LEU A 189 -3.22 -0.23 12.37
N ASP A 190 -1.89 -0.11 12.23
CA ASP A 190 -0.96 -0.45 13.28
C ASP A 190 -1.13 0.51 14.48
N PRO A 191 -1.45 0.02 15.68
CA PRO A 191 -1.59 0.85 16.87
C PRO A 191 -0.29 1.51 17.33
N GLU A 192 0.88 1.06 16.85
CA GLU A 192 2.17 1.73 17.08
C GLU A 192 2.34 2.96 16.19
N GLN A 193 1.81 2.91 14.96
CA GLN A 193 1.84 4.01 14.01
C GLN A 193 0.64 4.96 14.15
N PHE A 194 -0.54 4.45 14.51
CA PHE A 194 -1.76 5.24 14.63
C PHE A 194 -2.27 5.28 16.06
N PHE A 195 -2.31 6.47 16.60
CA PHE A 195 -2.88 6.73 17.91
C PHE A 195 -4.37 7.07 17.81
N ARG A 196 -5.17 6.69 18.82
CA ARG A 196 -6.63 6.93 18.96
C ARG A 196 -7.11 8.23 18.31
N ILE A 197 -8.18 8.18 17.54
CA ILE A 197 -8.65 9.14 16.54
C ILE A 197 -7.83 8.95 15.23
N LEU A 198 -7.11 7.84 15.11
CA LEU A 198 -6.30 7.45 13.97
C LEU A 198 -5.43 8.59 13.42
N ILE A 199 -4.65 9.19 14.32
CA ILE A 199 -3.61 10.16 13.98
C ILE A 199 -2.35 9.37 13.67
N ASN A 200 -1.79 9.55 12.48
CA ASN A 200 -0.50 8.99 12.12
C ASN A 200 0.61 9.69 12.92
N LEU A 201 1.27 8.96 13.81
CA LEU A 201 2.28 9.50 14.71
C LEU A 201 3.51 10.03 13.96
N ASP A 202 3.87 9.44 12.83
CA ASP A 202 4.99 9.87 11.98
C ASP A 202 4.74 11.23 11.32
N LYS A 203 3.47 11.61 11.18
CA LYS A 203 3.05 12.90 10.61
C LYS A 203 2.83 13.98 11.66
N VAL A 204 2.98 13.70 12.95
CA VAL A 204 2.89 14.73 13.98
C VAL A 204 4.08 15.69 13.85
N ARG A 205 3.79 16.98 13.65
CA ARG A 205 4.80 18.05 13.59
C ARG A 205 5.08 18.63 14.98
N GLU A 206 4.01 18.94 15.70
CA GLU A 206 4.12 19.53 17.02
C GLU A 206 2.89 19.25 17.89
N VAL A 207 3.11 19.22 19.20
CA VAL A 207 2.08 19.15 20.23
C VAL A 207 2.23 20.40 21.10
N PHE A 208 1.22 21.24 21.17
CA PHE A 208 1.29 22.51 21.90
C PHE A 208 0.07 22.74 22.79
N PRO A 209 0.21 23.55 23.89
CA PRO A 209 -0.91 23.92 24.73
C PRO A 209 -1.92 24.77 23.94
N TRP A 210 -3.20 24.48 24.10
CA TRP A 210 -4.31 25.25 23.51
C TRP A 210 -5.32 25.61 24.58
N GLY A 211 -5.34 26.89 24.97
CA GLY A 211 -6.17 27.36 26.11
C GLY A 211 -5.66 26.89 27.47
N SER A 212 -6.48 27.02 28.51
CA SER A 212 -6.05 26.81 29.90
C SER A 212 -5.90 25.35 30.30
N ASN A 213 -6.43 24.38 29.53
CA ASN A 213 -6.47 22.98 29.97
C ASN A 213 -6.51 21.91 28.83
N SER A 214 -6.22 22.32 27.61
CA SER A 214 -6.21 21.43 26.44
C SER A 214 -4.90 21.51 25.68
N PHE A 215 -4.64 20.50 24.85
CA PHE A 215 -3.51 20.45 23.93
C PHE A 215 -4.04 20.29 22.51
N SER A 216 -3.25 20.70 21.56
CA SER A 216 -3.54 20.54 20.14
C SER A 216 -2.33 20.01 19.40
N LEU A 217 -2.60 19.40 18.26
CA LEU A 217 -1.62 18.89 17.31
C LEU A 217 -1.61 19.74 16.06
N ARG A 218 -0.42 19.82 15.44
CA ARG A 218 -0.28 20.21 14.06
C ARG A 218 0.38 19.07 13.30
N MET A 219 -0.19 18.73 12.13
CA MET A 219 0.25 17.61 11.31
C MET A 219 1.11 18.12 10.15
N ARG A 220 2.12 17.35 9.75
CA ARG A 220 2.89 17.61 8.53
C ARG A 220 2.02 17.36 7.31
N GLY A 221 2.03 18.28 6.35
CA GLY A 221 1.19 18.25 5.17
C GLY A 221 -0.24 18.78 5.40
N TYR A 222 -0.57 19.20 6.64
CA TYR A 222 -1.86 19.79 7.01
C TYR A 222 -1.70 20.86 8.09
N GLU A 223 -0.72 21.75 7.90
CA GLU A 223 -0.27 22.70 8.90
C GLU A 223 -1.32 23.75 9.29
N GLU A 224 -2.26 24.04 8.40
CA GLU A 224 -3.32 25.03 8.66
C GLU A 224 -4.40 24.52 9.63
N GLN A 225 -4.52 23.20 9.77
CA GLN A 225 -5.53 22.59 10.62
C GLN A 225 -4.96 22.20 11.98
N ILE A 226 -5.64 22.67 13.02
CA ILE A 226 -5.30 22.40 14.42
C ILE A 226 -6.24 21.33 14.94
N LEU A 227 -5.69 20.18 15.33
CA LEU A 227 -6.45 19.06 15.87
C LEU A 227 -6.46 19.11 17.40
N PRO A 228 -7.61 19.29 18.05
CA PRO A 228 -7.69 19.31 19.51
C PRO A 228 -7.51 17.91 20.10
N ILE A 229 -6.78 17.83 21.21
CA ILE A 229 -6.58 16.57 21.95
C ILE A 229 -7.15 16.71 23.35
N ALA A 230 -7.94 15.72 23.77
CA ALA A 230 -8.39 15.64 25.13
C ALA A 230 -7.22 15.43 26.10
N ARG A 231 -7.29 16.04 27.27
CA ARG A 231 -6.20 16.10 28.26
C ARG A 231 -5.73 14.71 28.72
N ASP A 232 -6.65 13.80 28.92
CA ASP A 232 -6.38 12.41 29.30
C ASP A 232 -5.55 11.65 28.26
N LYS A 233 -5.70 12.03 26.98
CA LYS A 233 -5.02 11.43 25.84
C LYS A 233 -3.66 12.04 25.54
N THR A 234 -3.44 13.29 25.96
CA THR A 234 -2.15 13.98 25.72
C THR A 234 -0.98 13.29 26.41
N ARG A 235 -1.20 12.73 27.59
CA ARG A 235 -0.14 12.00 28.31
C ARG A 235 0.27 10.74 27.55
N MET A 236 -0.71 9.97 27.09
CA MET A 236 -0.46 8.74 26.32
C MET A 236 0.22 9.05 24.98
N LEU A 237 -0.24 10.10 24.30
CA LEU A 237 0.38 10.54 23.04
C LEU A 237 1.84 10.94 23.23
N LYS A 238 2.15 11.72 24.27
CA LYS A 238 3.54 12.11 24.60
C LYS A 238 4.41 10.89 24.91
N GLN A 239 3.88 9.89 25.59
CA GLN A 239 4.60 8.65 25.87
C GLN A 239 4.95 7.91 24.57
N HIS A 240 4.01 7.81 23.62
CA HIS A 240 4.29 7.19 22.30
C HIS A 240 5.32 7.98 21.50
N LEU A 241 5.22 9.32 21.48
CA LEU A 241 6.15 10.16 20.71
C LEU A 241 7.56 10.25 21.33
N MET A 242 7.70 10.06 22.63
CA MET A 242 8.97 10.24 23.36
C MET A 242 9.64 8.91 23.76
N GLY A 243 9.00 7.77 23.51
CA GLY A 243 9.60 6.45 23.77
C GLY A 243 9.90 6.15 25.23
N THR A 244 9.16 6.76 26.20
CA THR A 244 9.33 6.53 27.64
C THR A 244 8.02 6.16 28.31
#